data_cfc595016c97348cfb6645774a1698e1
#
_entry.id   cfc595016c97348cfb6645774a1698e1
#
_cell.length_a   1.000
_cell.length_b   1.000
_cell.length_c   1.000
_cell.angle_alpha   90.00
_cell.angle_beta   90.00
_cell.angle_gamma   90.00
#
_symmetry.space_group_name_H-M   'P 1'
#
loop_
_entity.id
_entity.type
_entity.pdbx_description
1 polymer ?
#
loop_
_entity_poly.entity_id
_entity_poly.type
_entity_poly.pdbx_seq_one_letter_code
_entity_poly.pdbx_strand_id
1 'polypeptide(L)'
;MSLRISAFFFLFIVLSCSSTKNANTSATPQINTNKEFAEAAAQYKVMMKNVSGDRFPRSYDPRTAKFVTSGSDWWCSGFYPGTLLYLYEQTKDKALYDEAMRIMSSLEKEKNNTSTHDLGFMMFCSFGNVNRIQPKPEYNEILLTSAKSLSTRFNPKVGCIKSWNAKPSDFIVIIDNMMNLELLFWATAYSGDSSFYKIAVTHANTTMKNHFRPDYSSYHVLNYDPETGAVQQKKTAQGFADESAWARGQVWGLYGYTVMYRVTKDKKYLDQANGIARFLLNHPNLPADKIPYWDFNATDIPNALRDASAGAIMSSALLELSTYVDKSMKEKYFNTAETILKSLSATPYKAPAGENGGFIIQHCVGHMPQKSEVDVPLTYADYYFVEALKRYNELRTGNK
;
A
#
# COMPACT_ATOMS: atom_id res chain seq x y z
N MET A 1 -10.78 101.55 -3.45
CA MET A 1 -11.68 100.52 -2.83
C MET A 1 -11.23 99.16 -3.33
N SER A 2 -10.40 98.53 -2.55
CA SER A 2 -9.81 97.19 -2.91
C SER A 2 -10.47 96.14 -2.09
N LEU A 3 -11.11 95.16 -2.76
CA LEU A 3 -11.78 94.06 -2.16
C LEU A 3 -10.76 92.91 -2.04
N ARG A 4 -10.45 92.47 -0.83
CA ARG A 4 -9.63 91.27 -0.55
C ARG A 4 -10.57 90.08 -0.46
N ILE A 5 -10.34 89.07 -1.32
CA ILE A 5 -10.98 87.74 -1.28
C ILE A 5 -10.05 86.81 -0.54
N SER A 6 -10.47 86.30 0.63
CA SER A 6 -9.78 85.25 1.36
C SER A 6 -10.27 83.90 0.86
N ALA A 7 -9.34 83.01 0.36
CA ALA A 7 -9.63 81.64 -0.01
C ALA A 7 -9.38 80.75 1.19
N PHE A 8 -10.40 80.04 1.65
CA PHE A 8 -10.30 78.93 2.61
C PHE A 8 -9.96 77.63 1.89
N PHE A 9 -8.80 77.06 2.21
CA PHE A 9 -8.46 75.74 1.79
C PHE A 9 -9.00 74.71 2.81
N PHE A 10 -9.94 73.85 2.38
CA PHE A 10 -10.36 72.67 3.13
C PHE A 10 -9.44 71.52 2.81
N LEU A 11 -8.67 71.11 3.81
CA LEU A 11 -7.83 69.92 3.74
C LEU A 11 -8.68 68.61 4.06
N PHE A 12 -9.03 67.89 3.04
CA PHE A 12 -9.67 66.55 3.24
C PHE A 12 -8.61 65.53 3.61
N ILE A 13 -8.58 65.10 4.87
CA ILE A 13 -7.81 63.95 5.31
C ILE A 13 -8.63 62.70 4.98
N VAL A 14 -8.21 61.93 3.94
CA VAL A 14 -8.76 60.63 3.64
C VAL A 14 -8.06 59.61 4.55
N LEU A 15 -8.73 59.16 5.61
CA LEU A 15 -8.32 58.02 6.41
C LEU A 15 -8.58 56.73 5.60
N SER A 16 -7.53 56.19 4.98
CA SER A 16 -7.57 54.87 4.36
C SER A 16 -7.45 53.80 5.47
N CYS A 17 -8.57 53.19 5.87
CA CYS A 17 -8.58 51.99 6.69
C CYS A 17 -8.19 50.82 5.81
N SER A 18 -6.92 50.45 5.77
CA SER A 18 -6.48 49.16 5.24
C SER A 18 -6.81 48.07 6.27
N SER A 19 -7.97 47.41 6.09
CA SER A 19 -8.27 46.16 6.78
C SER A 19 -7.41 45.03 6.20
N THR A 20 -6.28 44.77 6.83
CA THR A 20 -5.55 43.51 6.63
C THR A 20 -6.44 42.38 7.12
N LYS A 21 -7.15 41.71 6.19
CA LYS A 21 -7.73 40.38 6.45
C LYS A 21 -6.56 39.45 6.64
N ASN A 22 -6.15 39.22 7.89
CA ASN A 22 -5.41 38.03 8.26
C ASN A 22 -6.31 36.84 7.90
N ALA A 23 -6.08 36.25 6.74
CA ALA A 23 -6.58 34.93 6.45
C ALA A 23 -5.83 33.98 7.41
N ASN A 24 -6.41 33.77 8.59
CA ASN A 24 -6.07 32.61 9.42
C ASN A 24 -6.43 31.36 8.59
N THR A 25 -5.53 30.91 7.75
CA THR A 25 -5.53 29.53 7.28
C THR A 25 -5.28 28.70 8.51
N SER A 26 -6.35 28.22 9.14
CA SER A 26 -6.25 27.20 10.18
C SER A 26 -5.55 26.00 9.54
N ALA A 27 -4.26 25.88 9.80
CA ALA A 27 -3.51 24.69 9.36
C ALA A 27 -4.23 23.48 9.91
N THR A 28 -4.70 22.62 9.04
CA THR A 28 -5.36 21.36 9.44
C THR A 28 -4.42 20.64 10.39
N PRO A 29 -4.88 20.19 11.57
CA PRO A 29 -4.01 19.55 12.56
C PRO A 29 -3.18 18.43 11.93
N GLN A 30 -1.89 18.43 12.22
CA GLN A 30 -0.97 17.39 11.76
C GLN A 30 -1.26 16.07 12.49
N ILE A 31 -0.94 14.95 11.85
CA ILE A 31 -1.03 13.63 12.49
C ILE A 31 0.05 13.54 13.57
N ASN A 32 -0.36 13.20 14.77
CA ASN A 32 0.58 12.87 15.86
C ASN A 32 1.04 11.41 15.70
N THR A 33 2.08 11.20 14.93
CA THR A 33 2.59 9.86 14.61
C THR A 33 3.03 9.08 15.84
N ASN A 34 3.59 9.73 16.86
CA ASN A 34 3.97 9.06 18.10
C ASN A 34 2.75 8.49 18.82
N LYS A 35 1.65 9.24 18.86
CA LYS A 35 0.38 8.75 19.41
C LYS A 35 -0.15 7.57 18.61
N GLU A 36 -0.17 7.69 17.28
CA GLU A 36 -0.67 6.62 16.40
C GLU A 36 0.15 5.33 16.56
N PHE A 37 1.48 5.41 16.61
CA PHE A 37 2.32 4.24 16.87
C PHE A 37 2.10 3.62 18.24
N ALA A 38 1.93 4.44 19.30
CA ALA A 38 1.67 3.94 20.64
C ALA A 38 0.32 3.20 20.72
N GLU A 39 -0.73 3.77 20.10
CA GLU A 39 -2.07 3.16 20.06
C GLU A 39 -2.07 1.88 19.21
N ALA A 40 -1.40 1.88 18.06
CA ALA A 40 -1.23 0.69 17.21
C ALA A 40 -0.46 -0.43 17.96
N ALA A 41 0.59 -0.09 18.69
CA ALA A 41 1.33 -1.06 19.50
C ALA A 41 0.47 -1.65 20.63
N ALA A 42 -0.34 -0.82 21.29
CA ALA A 42 -1.28 -1.29 22.31
C ALA A 42 -2.32 -2.24 21.68
N GLN A 43 -2.84 -1.92 20.51
CA GLN A 43 -3.80 -2.74 19.77
C GLN A 43 -3.18 -4.09 19.39
N TYR A 44 -1.94 -4.11 18.88
CA TYR A 44 -1.24 -5.35 18.55
C TYR A 44 -0.93 -6.22 19.78
N LYS A 45 -0.72 -5.63 20.95
CA LYS A 45 -0.63 -6.41 22.22
C LYS A 45 -1.94 -7.12 22.58
N VAL A 46 -3.09 -6.58 22.15
CA VAL A 46 -4.37 -7.30 22.26
C VAL A 46 -4.41 -8.45 21.24
N MET A 47 -4.01 -8.20 19.98
CA MET A 47 -3.92 -9.24 18.96
C MET A 47 -3.01 -10.39 19.39
N MET A 48 -1.84 -10.12 19.95
CA MET A 48 -0.88 -11.12 20.43
C MET A 48 -1.51 -12.13 21.40
N LYS A 49 -2.49 -11.73 22.20
CA LYS A 49 -3.20 -12.64 23.13
C LYS A 49 -4.11 -13.64 22.41
N ASN A 50 -4.53 -13.31 21.17
CA ASN A 50 -5.40 -14.14 20.34
C ASN A 50 -4.60 -15.04 19.38
N VAL A 51 -3.30 -14.76 19.21
CA VAL A 51 -2.42 -15.56 18.34
C VAL A 51 -1.85 -16.74 19.11
N SER A 52 -2.13 -17.95 18.66
CA SER A 52 -1.64 -19.17 19.29
C SER A 52 -0.83 -20.02 18.31
N GLY A 53 0.20 -20.70 18.82
CA GLY A 53 1.04 -21.61 18.06
C GLY A 53 1.71 -20.91 16.86
N ASP A 54 1.58 -21.53 15.71
CA ASP A 54 2.14 -21.12 14.42
C ASP A 54 1.10 -20.50 13.47
N ARG A 55 -0.02 -20.03 14.01
CA ARG A 55 -1.10 -19.41 13.23
C ARG A 55 -0.89 -17.92 13.03
N PHE A 56 -1.16 -17.43 11.83
CA PHE A 56 -1.00 -16.05 11.43
C PHE A 56 -2.36 -15.32 11.43
N PRO A 57 -2.49 -14.14 12.05
CA PRO A 57 -3.68 -13.32 11.98
C PRO A 57 -4.02 -12.97 10.52
N ARG A 58 -5.29 -13.13 10.16
CA ARG A 58 -5.78 -12.84 8.83
C ARG A 58 -6.84 -11.76 8.85
N SER A 59 -7.89 -11.97 9.65
CA SER A 59 -8.97 -11.02 9.85
C SER A 59 -9.71 -11.28 11.18
N TYR A 60 -10.71 -10.45 11.46
CA TYR A 60 -11.65 -10.62 12.56
C TYR A 60 -13.05 -10.33 12.07
N ASP A 61 -14.02 -11.20 12.34
CA ASP A 61 -15.42 -10.94 12.05
C ASP A 61 -16.12 -10.33 13.27
N PRO A 62 -16.41 -9.01 13.29
CA PRO A 62 -17.01 -8.37 14.44
C PRO A 62 -18.44 -8.83 14.72
N ARG A 63 -19.15 -9.38 13.72
CA ARG A 63 -20.52 -9.88 13.86
C ARG A 63 -20.60 -11.18 14.66
N THR A 64 -19.56 -11.99 14.60
CA THR A 64 -19.46 -13.28 15.26
C THR A 64 -18.36 -13.35 16.34
N ALA A 65 -17.63 -12.24 16.54
CA ALA A 65 -16.44 -12.14 17.39
C ALA A 65 -15.38 -13.21 17.05
N LYS A 66 -15.29 -13.63 15.79
CA LYS A 66 -14.40 -14.69 15.34
C LYS A 66 -13.06 -14.12 14.88
N PHE A 67 -11.99 -14.47 15.60
CA PHE A 67 -10.62 -14.23 15.16
C PHE A 67 -10.21 -15.28 14.12
N VAL A 68 -9.85 -14.83 12.91
CA VAL A 68 -9.54 -15.68 11.77
C VAL A 68 -8.03 -15.72 11.55
N THR A 69 -7.48 -16.94 11.45
CA THR A 69 -6.06 -17.18 11.23
C THR A 69 -5.83 -18.08 10.01
N SER A 70 -4.60 -18.07 9.51
CA SER A 70 -4.13 -18.95 8.42
C SER A 70 -2.84 -19.69 8.80
N GLY A 71 -2.42 -20.62 7.95
CA GLY A 71 -1.07 -21.20 7.98
C GLY A 71 -0.02 -20.21 7.48
N SER A 72 1.25 -20.60 7.59
CA SER A 72 2.37 -19.82 7.05
C SER A 72 2.36 -19.72 5.52
N ASP A 73 1.76 -20.68 4.84
CA ASP A 73 1.63 -20.77 3.38
C ASP A 73 0.62 -19.79 2.78
N TRP A 74 -0.17 -19.10 3.61
CA TRP A 74 -1.12 -18.10 3.14
C TRP A 74 -0.42 -16.78 2.79
N TRP A 75 -0.77 -16.19 1.67
CA TRP A 75 -0.11 -15.03 1.07
C TRP A 75 0.13 -13.83 2.01
N CYS A 76 -0.71 -13.64 3.01
CA CYS A 76 -0.60 -12.52 3.95
C CYS A 76 0.21 -12.84 5.23
N SER A 77 0.85 -14.00 5.32
CA SER A 77 1.57 -14.43 6.54
C SER A 77 2.75 -13.53 6.93
N GLY A 78 3.32 -12.77 5.99
CA GLY A 78 4.42 -11.85 6.27
C GLY A 78 4.01 -10.53 6.91
N PHE A 79 2.73 -10.14 6.82
CA PHE A 79 2.30 -8.80 7.26
C PHE A 79 2.23 -8.65 8.78
N TYR A 80 1.75 -9.67 9.50
CA TYR A 80 1.71 -9.62 10.97
C TYR A 80 3.09 -9.41 11.57
N PRO A 81 4.11 -10.26 11.31
CA PRO A 81 5.45 -10.00 11.82
C PRO A 81 6.05 -8.70 11.28
N GLY A 82 5.76 -8.32 10.04
CA GLY A 82 6.21 -7.06 9.46
C GLY A 82 5.67 -5.84 10.20
N THR A 83 4.39 -5.83 10.56
CA THR A 83 3.77 -4.76 11.36
C THR A 83 4.37 -4.69 12.77
N LEU A 84 4.56 -5.84 13.43
CA LEU A 84 5.23 -5.90 14.73
C LEU A 84 6.63 -5.29 14.68
N LEU A 85 7.40 -5.56 13.62
CA LEU A 85 8.74 -5.01 13.42
C LEU A 85 8.72 -3.48 13.19
N TYR A 86 7.78 -2.97 12.38
CA TYR A 86 7.61 -1.53 12.22
C TYR A 86 7.23 -0.85 13.54
N LEU A 87 6.30 -1.44 14.30
CA LEU A 87 5.91 -0.91 15.61
C LEU A 87 7.07 -0.96 16.61
N TYR A 88 7.85 -2.05 16.64
CA TYR A 88 9.07 -2.13 17.43
C TYR A 88 10.08 -1.04 17.05
N GLU A 89 10.28 -0.80 15.76
CA GLU A 89 11.20 0.24 15.28
C GLU A 89 10.83 1.62 15.80
N GLN A 90 9.54 1.93 15.90
CA GLN A 90 9.04 3.23 16.34
C GLN A 90 8.90 3.35 17.87
N THR A 91 8.51 2.28 18.57
CA THR A 91 8.21 2.31 20.01
C THR A 91 9.33 1.76 20.89
N LYS A 92 10.25 0.98 20.32
CA LYS A 92 11.29 0.22 21.02
C LYS A 92 10.74 -0.83 22.02
N ASP A 93 9.47 -1.19 21.87
CA ASP A 93 8.83 -2.19 22.72
C ASP A 93 9.30 -3.61 22.36
N LYS A 94 10.16 -4.16 23.20
CA LYS A 94 10.78 -5.47 22.99
C LYS A 94 9.78 -6.62 22.84
N ALA A 95 8.62 -6.54 23.47
CA ALA A 95 7.62 -7.60 23.36
C ALA A 95 7.10 -7.77 21.93
N LEU A 96 7.01 -6.68 21.15
CA LEU A 96 6.62 -6.73 19.74
C LEU A 96 7.71 -7.41 18.89
N TYR A 97 8.98 -7.12 19.19
CA TYR A 97 10.09 -7.78 18.51
C TYR A 97 10.15 -9.28 18.82
N ASP A 98 10.00 -9.65 20.09
CA ASP A 98 10.07 -11.05 20.53
C ASP A 98 8.94 -11.87 19.88
N GLU A 99 7.73 -11.31 19.78
CA GLU A 99 6.60 -11.95 19.10
C GLU A 99 6.84 -12.05 17.59
N ALA A 100 7.37 -11.01 16.94
CA ALA A 100 7.74 -11.08 15.54
C ALA A 100 8.72 -12.23 15.28
N MET A 101 9.76 -12.36 16.09
CA MET A 101 10.74 -13.41 15.94
C MET A 101 10.16 -14.80 16.21
N ARG A 102 9.26 -14.92 17.19
CA ARG A 102 8.58 -16.18 17.50
C ARG A 102 7.78 -16.68 16.29
N ILE A 103 6.94 -15.82 15.71
CA ILE A 103 6.06 -16.24 14.61
C ILE A 103 6.85 -16.44 13.29
N MET A 104 7.91 -15.65 13.07
CA MET A 104 8.77 -15.78 11.88
C MET A 104 9.51 -17.11 11.83
N SER A 105 9.77 -17.76 12.97
CA SER A 105 10.37 -19.12 12.97
C SER A 105 9.48 -20.14 12.26
N SER A 106 8.16 -19.99 12.32
CA SER A 106 7.19 -20.84 11.60
C SER A 106 7.04 -20.44 10.13
N LEU A 107 7.41 -19.22 9.77
CA LEU A 107 7.33 -18.71 8.40
C LEU A 107 8.55 -19.10 7.56
N GLU A 108 9.69 -19.35 8.17
CA GLU A 108 10.97 -19.60 7.48
C GLU A 108 10.89 -20.71 6.42
N LYS A 109 10.14 -21.78 6.66
CA LYS A 109 9.98 -22.90 5.73
C LYS A 109 9.44 -22.47 4.36
N GLU A 110 8.68 -21.36 4.30
CA GLU A 110 8.09 -20.83 3.06
C GLU A 110 9.14 -20.26 2.10
N LYS A 111 10.39 -20.10 2.51
CA LYS A 111 11.49 -19.77 1.59
C LYS A 111 11.63 -20.74 0.43
N ASN A 112 11.20 -22.00 0.62
CA ASN A 112 11.23 -23.04 -0.41
C ASN A 112 9.89 -23.23 -1.14
N ASN A 113 8.90 -22.36 -0.89
CA ASN A 113 7.57 -22.49 -1.49
C ASN A 113 7.58 -22.01 -2.95
N THR A 114 7.41 -22.95 -3.87
CA THR A 114 7.32 -22.69 -5.33
C THR A 114 5.89 -22.67 -5.84
N SER A 115 4.89 -22.81 -4.96
CA SER A 115 3.47 -22.92 -5.34
C SER A 115 2.74 -21.56 -5.41
N THR A 116 3.33 -20.51 -4.84
CA THR A 116 2.77 -19.15 -4.79
C THR A 116 3.71 -18.13 -5.41
N HIS A 117 3.15 -17.02 -5.89
CA HIS A 117 3.89 -15.83 -6.31
C HIS A 117 4.11 -14.82 -5.18
N ASP A 118 3.53 -15.05 -4.01
CA ASP A 118 3.43 -14.09 -2.91
C ASP A 118 4.64 -14.09 -1.97
N LEU A 119 5.76 -14.67 -2.38
CA LEU A 119 6.98 -14.71 -1.55
C LEU A 119 7.54 -13.33 -1.20
N GLY A 120 7.26 -12.30 -2.01
CA GLY A 120 7.56 -10.92 -1.65
C GLY A 120 6.74 -10.46 -0.45
N PHE A 121 5.43 -10.67 -0.47
CA PHE A 121 4.54 -10.37 0.65
C PHE A 121 4.88 -11.19 1.90
N MET A 122 5.15 -12.47 1.73
CA MET A 122 5.42 -13.38 2.84
C MET A 122 6.79 -13.14 3.46
N MET A 123 7.84 -13.10 2.65
CA MET A 123 9.22 -13.13 3.11
C MET A 123 9.87 -11.75 3.16
N PHE A 124 9.56 -10.85 2.22
CA PHE A 124 10.19 -9.53 2.22
C PHE A 124 9.54 -8.57 3.21
N CYS A 125 8.22 -8.63 3.41
CA CYS A 125 7.55 -7.85 4.45
C CYS A 125 7.95 -8.30 5.88
N SER A 126 8.43 -9.52 6.06
CA SER A 126 8.88 -10.07 7.35
C SER A 126 10.41 -10.07 7.48
N PHE A 127 11.09 -11.03 6.84
CA PHE A 127 12.54 -11.16 6.91
C PHE A 127 13.28 -9.97 6.29
N GLY A 128 12.72 -9.32 5.28
CA GLY A 128 13.26 -8.07 4.74
C GLY A 128 13.28 -6.96 5.79
N ASN A 129 12.19 -6.79 6.55
CA ASN A 129 12.11 -5.79 7.60
C ASN A 129 13.06 -6.08 8.77
N VAL A 130 13.13 -7.32 9.27
CA VAL A 130 14.08 -7.62 10.36
C VAL A 130 15.52 -7.50 9.90
N ASN A 131 15.84 -7.88 8.65
CA ASN A 131 17.16 -7.72 8.09
C ASN A 131 17.59 -6.25 7.95
N ARG A 132 16.64 -5.36 7.66
CA ARG A 132 16.86 -3.90 7.65
C ARG A 132 17.14 -3.34 9.06
N ILE A 133 16.45 -3.86 10.09
CA ILE A 133 16.55 -3.38 11.48
C ILE A 133 17.77 -3.97 12.18
N GLN A 134 18.01 -5.26 12.03
CA GLN A 134 19.09 -6.02 12.65
C GLN A 134 19.67 -7.04 11.64
N PRO A 135 20.56 -6.60 10.73
CA PRO A 135 21.11 -7.47 9.69
C PRO A 135 21.79 -8.72 10.26
N LYS A 136 21.47 -9.89 9.68
CA LYS A 136 22.13 -11.16 9.98
C LYS A 136 22.31 -12.00 8.72
N PRO A 137 23.39 -12.78 8.62
CA PRO A 137 23.64 -13.62 7.45
C PRO A 137 22.49 -14.61 7.17
N GLU A 138 21.91 -15.20 8.20
CA GLU A 138 20.80 -16.14 8.06
C GLU A 138 19.56 -15.52 7.40
N TYR A 139 19.25 -14.26 7.64
CA TYR A 139 18.12 -13.57 6.98
C TYR A 139 18.38 -13.35 5.49
N ASN A 140 19.64 -13.06 5.14
CA ASN A 140 20.04 -12.93 3.74
C ASN A 140 19.87 -14.25 2.98
N GLU A 141 20.26 -15.38 3.59
CA GLU A 141 20.08 -16.71 2.98
C GLU A 141 18.61 -17.09 2.82
N ILE A 142 17.77 -16.73 3.80
CA ILE A 142 16.31 -16.94 3.72
C ILE A 142 15.75 -16.14 2.55
N LEU A 143 16.06 -14.87 2.45
CA LEU A 143 15.57 -13.99 1.39
C LEU A 143 16.08 -14.42 0.00
N LEU A 144 17.36 -14.80 -0.12
CA LEU A 144 17.92 -15.24 -1.39
C LEU A 144 17.28 -16.56 -1.85
N THR A 145 17.03 -17.49 -0.92
CA THR A 145 16.32 -18.74 -1.21
C THR A 145 14.89 -18.46 -1.66
N SER A 146 14.20 -17.52 -1.00
CA SER A 146 12.85 -17.08 -1.39
C SER A 146 12.82 -16.49 -2.79
N ALA A 147 13.81 -15.65 -3.14
CA ALA A 147 13.92 -15.09 -4.49
C ALA A 147 14.16 -16.18 -5.55
N LYS A 148 14.99 -17.20 -5.25
CA LYS A 148 15.18 -18.37 -6.13
C LYS A 148 13.87 -19.13 -6.32
N SER A 149 13.13 -19.39 -5.23
CA SER A 149 11.83 -20.08 -5.27
C SER A 149 10.80 -19.30 -6.10
N LEU A 150 10.70 -17.98 -5.91
CA LEU A 150 9.82 -17.12 -6.71
C LEU A 150 10.20 -17.15 -8.21
N SER A 151 11.50 -17.12 -8.51
CA SER A 151 12.01 -17.11 -9.88
C SER A 151 11.67 -18.39 -10.67
N THR A 152 11.44 -19.54 -9.99
CA THR A 152 11.01 -20.78 -10.66
C THR A 152 9.65 -20.65 -11.35
N ARG A 153 8.85 -19.66 -10.97
CA ARG A 153 7.52 -19.40 -11.54
C ARG A 153 7.56 -18.52 -12.79
N PHE A 154 8.74 -18.04 -13.18
CA PHE A 154 8.89 -17.19 -14.36
C PHE A 154 8.86 -18.02 -15.64
N ASN A 155 8.03 -17.58 -16.61
CA ASN A 155 8.03 -18.14 -17.95
C ASN A 155 8.57 -17.09 -18.95
N PRO A 156 9.71 -17.33 -19.62
CA PRO A 156 10.31 -16.37 -20.53
C PRO A 156 9.49 -16.13 -21.81
N LYS A 157 8.65 -17.08 -22.25
CA LYS A 157 7.75 -16.90 -23.40
C LYS A 157 6.62 -15.91 -23.07
N VAL A 158 6.07 -16.02 -21.86
CA VAL A 158 5.05 -15.08 -21.36
C VAL A 158 5.68 -13.76 -20.91
N GLY A 159 6.92 -13.84 -20.38
CA GLY A 159 7.60 -12.71 -19.77
C GLY A 159 7.05 -12.32 -18.40
N CYS A 160 6.43 -13.25 -17.68
CA CYS A 160 5.84 -13.03 -16.36
C CYS A 160 6.10 -14.18 -15.39
N ILE A 161 5.96 -13.86 -14.11
CA ILE A 161 5.90 -14.83 -13.01
C ILE A 161 4.43 -15.28 -12.90
N LYS A 162 4.20 -16.60 -12.88
CA LYS A 162 2.87 -17.21 -12.74
C LYS A 162 2.30 -16.93 -11.35
N SER A 163 1.07 -16.40 -11.28
CA SER A 163 0.42 -16.10 -10.01
C SER A 163 -0.24 -17.33 -9.40
N TRP A 164 -1.22 -17.91 -10.06
CA TRP A 164 -1.97 -19.06 -9.55
C TRP A 164 -1.71 -20.31 -10.37
N ASN A 165 -1.75 -21.46 -9.71
CA ASN A 165 -1.74 -22.71 -10.42
C ASN A 165 -3.09 -22.91 -11.12
N ALA A 166 -3.04 -23.35 -12.37
CA ALA A 166 -4.18 -23.51 -13.26
C ALA A 166 -3.95 -24.72 -14.18
N LYS A 167 -4.86 -24.93 -15.13
CA LYS A 167 -4.68 -25.96 -16.17
C LYS A 167 -3.35 -25.77 -16.91
N PRO A 168 -2.77 -26.82 -17.49
CA PRO A 168 -1.52 -26.70 -18.25
C PRO A 168 -1.59 -25.69 -19.40
N SER A 169 -2.76 -25.47 -19.99
CA SER A 169 -3.02 -24.49 -21.05
C SER A 169 -3.10 -23.04 -20.56
N ASP A 170 -3.07 -22.80 -19.26
CA ASP A 170 -3.31 -21.51 -18.66
C ASP A 170 -2.08 -21.00 -17.92
N PHE A 171 -1.75 -19.74 -18.12
CA PHE A 171 -0.72 -19.05 -17.35
C PHE A 171 -1.32 -17.76 -16.77
N ILE A 172 -1.76 -17.87 -15.52
CA ILE A 172 -2.48 -16.81 -14.84
C ILE A 172 -1.49 -15.82 -14.20
N VAL A 173 -1.72 -14.52 -14.47
CA VAL A 173 -0.97 -13.40 -13.88
C VAL A 173 -1.96 -12.39 -13.34
N ILE A 174 -1.77 -11.95 -12.08
CA ILE A 174 -2.57 -10.90 -11.47
C ILE A 174 -1.71 -9.67 -11.20
N ILE A 175 -2.36 -8.50 -11.15
CA ILE A 175 -1.67 -7.22 -10.95
C ILE A 175 -0.89 -7.17 -9.62
N ASP A 176 -1.35 -7.87 -8.61
CA ASP A 176 -0.75 -7.99 -7.27
C ASP A 176 0.71 -8.49 -7.33
N ASN A 177 1.05 -9.26 -8.38
CA ASN A 177 2.40 -9.78 -8.55
C ASN A 177 3.47 -8.69 -8.62
N MET A 178 3.11 -7.47 -9.01
CA MET A 178 4.01 -6.32 -8.99
C MET A 178 4.61 -6.03 -7.62
N MET A 179 3.91 -6.40 -6.54
CA MET A 179 4.35 -6.21 -5.16
C MET A 179 5.45 -7.21 -4.74
N ASN A 180 5.61 -8.31 -5.45
CA ASN A 180 6.56 -9.35 -5.13
C ASN A 180 7.93 -9.15 -5.80
N LEU A 181 8.06 -8.16 -6.70
CA LEU A 181 9.27 -7.89 -7.46
C LEU A 181 10.39 -7.28 -6.62
N GLU A 182 10.06 -6.60 -5.51
CA GLU A 182 11.06 -5.97 -4.63
C GLU A 182 12.03 -7.01 -4.04
N LEU A 183 11.55 -8.20 -3.72
CA LEU A 183 12.39 -9.33 -3.28
C LEU A 183 13.46 -9.67 -4.33
N LEU A 184 13.11 -9.67 -5.61
CA LEU A 184 14.04 -9.98 -6.69
C LEU A 184 15.12 -8.89 -6.88
N PHE A 185 14.73 -7.63 -6.73
CA PHE A 185 15.70 -6.53 -6.76
C PHE A 185 16.66 -6.59 -5.59
N TRP A 186 16.15 -6.89 -4.38
CA TRP A 186 16.99 -7.11 -3.22
C TRP A 186 17.98 -8.25 -3.46
N ALA A 187 17.51 -9.38 -4.02
CA ALA A 187 18.36 -10.54 -4.32
C ALA A 187 19.47 -10.19 -5.32
N THR A 188 19.18 -9.39 -6.36
CA THR A 188 20.20 -8.89 -7.27
C THR A 188 21.23 -8.05 -6.54
N ALA A 189 20.81 -7.10 -5.71
CA ALA A 189 21.70 -6.20 -5.00
C ALA A 189 22.60 -6.95 -4.00
N TYR A 190 22.07 -7.98 -3.36
CA TYR A 190 22.80 -8.80 -2.40
C TYR A 190 23.78 -9.79 -3.06
N SER A 191 23.31 -10.52 -4.09
CA SER A 191 24.10 -11.62 -4.69
C SER A 191 24.94 -11.24 -5.90
N GLY A 192 24.65 -10.08 -6.53
CA GLY A 192 25.22 -9.70 -7.83
C GLY A 192 24.61 -10.46 -9.02
N ASP A 193 23.70 -11.41 -8.81
CA ASP A 193 23.04 -12.15 -9.89
C ASP A 193 21.98 -11.30 -10.57
N SER A 194 22.28 -10.87 -11.79
CA SER A 194 21.37 -10.04 -12.60
C SER A 194 20.15 -10.79 -13.15
N SER A 195 20.05 -12.10 -12.98
CA SER A 195 18.90 -12.88 -13.46
C SER A 195 17.61 -12.46 -12.75
N PHE A 196 17.67 -12.21 -11.44
CA PHE A 196 16.54 -11.71 -10.67
C PHE A 196 16.05 -10.33 -11.17
N TYR A 197 16.98 -9.41 -11.43
CA TYR A 197 16.66 -8.10 -12.02
C TYR A 197 15.96 -8.24 -13.37
N LYS A 198 16.47 -9.11 -14.24
CA LYS A 198 15.92 -9.35 -15.57
C LYS A 198 14.49 -9.90 -15.49
N ILE A 199 14.23 -10.85 -14.57
CA ILE A 199 12.89 -11.39 -14.32
C ILE A 199 11.94 -10.26 -13.88
N ALA A 200 12.33 -9.46 -12.88
CA ALA A 200 11.50 -8.37 -12.37
C ALA A 200 11.17 -7.32 -13.44
N VAL A 201 12.18 -6.89 -14.20
CA VAL A 201 12.00 -5.89 -15.27
C VAL A 201 11.14 -6.44 -16.40
N THR A 202 11.36 -7.70 -16.80
CA THR A 202 10.56 -8.32 -17.87
C THR A 202 9.10 -8.47 -17.44
N HIS A 203 8.86 -8.94 -16.21
CA HIS A 203 7.51 -9.02 -15.64
C HIS A 203 6.81 -7.65 -15.65
N ALA A 204 7.47 -6.62 -15.13
CA ALA A 204 6.90 -5.28 -15.06
C ALA A 204 6.59 -4.69 -16.46
N ASN A 205 7.45 -4.90 -17.45
CA ASN A 205 7.21 -4.45 -18.81
C ASN A 205 6.02 -5.17 -19.45
N THR A 206 5.91 -6.48 -19.27
CA THR A 206 4.77 -7.27 -19.77
C THR A 206 3.47 -6.84 -19.09
N THR A 207 3.49 -6.63 -17.78
CA THR A 207 2.36 -6.13 -17.00
C THR A 207 1.95 -4.73 -17.47
N MET A 208 2.89 -3.81 -17.65
CA MET A 208 2.62 -2.46 -18.17
C MET A 208 1.91 -2.50 -19.53
N LYS A 209 2.36 -3.36 -20.42
CA LYS A 209 1.79 -3.50 -21.78
C LYS A 209 0.38 -4.08 -21.76
N ASN A 210 0.11 -5.06 -20.91
CA ASN A 210 -1.07 -5.91 -21.07
C ASN A 210 -2.16 -5.69 -20.02
N HIS A 211 -1.80 -5.33 -18.76
CA HIS A 211 -2.77 -5.14 -17.67
C HIS A 211 -3.44 -3.78 -17.69
N PHE A 212 -2.82 -2.76 -18.28
CA PHE A 212 -3.35 -1.39 -18.19
C PHE A 212 -4.14 -1.00 -19.42
N ARG A 213 -5.23 -0.26 -19.18
CA ARG A 213 -6.02 0.43 -20.21
C ARG A 213 -5.39 1.80 -20.51
N PRO A 214 -5.81 2.47 -21.60
CA PRO A 214 -5.26 3.79 -21.96
C PRO A 214 -5.43 4.87 -20.90
N ASP A 215 -6.43 4.73 -20.01
CA ASP A 215 -6.68 5.63 -18.86
C ASP A 215 -5.85 5.30 -17.61
N TYR A 216 -4.97 4.28 -17.68
CA TYR A 216 -4.16 3.73 -16.60
C TYR A 216 -4.94 2.93 -15.55
N SER A 217 -6.22 2.62 -15.76
CA SER A 217 -6.88 1.59 -14.98
C SER A 217 -6.36 0.21 -15.35
N SER A 218 -6.36 -0.74 -14.40
CA SER A 218 -5.83 -2.08 -14.64
C SER A 218 -6.92 -3.14 -14.63
N TYR A 219 -6.73 -4.15 -15.46
CA TYR A 219 -7.35 -5.46 -15.28
C TYR A 219 -6.76 -6.13 -14.04
N HIS A 220 -7.55 -6.92 -13.34
CA HIS A 220 -7.05 -7.70 -12.21
C HIS A 220 -6.25 -8.92 -12.69
N VAL A 221 -6.82 -9.73 -13.58
CA VAL A 221 -6.31 -11.04 -13.97
C VAL A 221 -6.14 -11.10 -15.49
N LEU A 222 -4.96 -11.54 -15.92
CA LEU A 222 -4.71 -11.95 -17.29
C LEU A 222 -4.41 -13.45 -17.35
N ASN A 223 -4.99 -14.13 -18.34
CA ASN A 223 -4.59 -15.47 -18.74
C ASN A 223 -3.78 -15.41 -20.02
N TYR A 224 -2.61 -16.03 -20.02
CA TYR A 224 -1.73 -16.11 -21.18
C TYR A 224 -1.64 -17.57 -21.66
N ASP A 225 -1.37 -17.75 -22.94
CA ASP A 225 -0.89 -19.00 -23.49
C ASP A 225 0.56 -19.20 -23.06
N PRO A 226 0.89 -20.29 -22.33
CA PRO A 226 2.25 -20.52 -21.81
C PRO A 226 3.29 -20.79 -22.90
N GLU A 227 2.88 -21.22 -24.12
CA GLU A 227 3.78 -21.57 -25.21
C GLU A 227 4.09 -20.37 -26.11
N THR A 228 3.12 -19.50 -26.32
CA THR A 228 3.24 -18.36 -27.24
C THR A 228 3.40 -17.00 -26.52
N GLY A 229 2.99 -16.91 -25.25
CA GLY A 229 2.91 -15.66 -24.52
C GLY A 229 1.74 -14.75 -24.92
N ALA A 230 0.84 -15.24 -25.78
CA ALA A 230 -0.33 -14.47 -26.19
C ALA A 230 -1.35 -14.32 -25.06
N VAL A 231 -1.96 -13.13 -24.94
CA VAL A 231 -3.06 -12.91 -24.01
C VAL A 231 -4.30 -13.62 -24.52
N GLN A 232 -4.82 -14.57 -23.74
CA GLN A 232 -6.02 -15.33 -24.05
C GLN A 232 -7.27 -14.66 -23.48
N GLN A 233 -7.17 -14.09 -22.25
CA GLN A 233 -8.29 -13.50 -21.55
C GLN A 233 -7.84 -12.41 -20.59
N LYS A 234 -8.66 -11.37 -20.48
CA LYS A 234 -8.57 -10.32 -19.43
C LYS A 234 -9.83 -10.40 -18.59
N LYS A 235 -9.69 -10.46 -17.26
CA LYS A 235 -10.82 -10.66 -16.36
C LYS A 235 -10.55 -10.15 -14.94
N THR A 236 -11.53 -10.29 -14.10
CA THR A 236 -11.38 -10.09 -12.66
C THR A 236 -11.64 -11.38 -11.87
N ALA A 237 -11.12 -11.45 -10.65
CA ALA A 237 -11.52 -12.44 -9.65
C ALA A 237 -12.12 -11.76 -8.42
N GLN A 238 -11.58 -10.61 -8.02
CA GLN A 238 -11.96 -9.88 -6.80
C GLN A 238 -12.72 -8.57 -7.10
N GLY A 239 -12.66 -8.04 -8.32
CA GLY A 239 -13.37 -6.84 -8.75
C GLY A 239 -14.84 -7.10 -9.08
N PHE A 240 -15.54 -6.02 -9.38
CA PHE A 240 -16.98 -6.03 -9.70
C PHE A 240 -17.29 -6.71 -11.03
N ALA A 241 -16.51 -6.40 -12.07
CA ALA A 241 -16.65 -6.96 -13.41
C ALA A 241 -15.30 -6.98 -14.12
N ASP A 242 -15.18 -7.74 -15.22
CA ASP A 242 -13.92 -7.87 -15.97
C ASP A 242 -13.36 -6.53 -16.43
N GLU A 243 -14.24 -5.61 -16.81
CA GLU A 243 -13.87 -4.26 -17.26
C GLU A 243 -13.84 -3.21 -16.12
N SER A 244 -14.13 -3.60 -14.88
CA SER A 244 -14.10 -2.67 -13.74
C SER A 244 -12.67 -2.37 -13.26
N ALA A 245 -12.56 -1.37 -12.40
CA ALA A 245 -11.33 -0.99 -11.73
C ALA A 245 -11.38 -1.37 -10.25
N TRP A 246 -11.00 -2.61 -9.94
CA TRP A 246 -10.90 -3.09 -8.57
C TRP A 246 -9.88 -2.27 -7.77
N ALA A 247 -10.34 -1.61 -6.69
CA ALA A 247 -9.56 -0.56 -6.03
C ALA A 247 -8.19 -1.05 -5.52
N ARG A 248 -8.14 -2.20 -4.86
CA ARG A 248 -6.87 -2.72 -4.34
C ARG A 248 -5.91 -3.12 -5.47
N GLY A 249 -6.41 -3.61 -6.60
CA GLY A 249 -5.57 -3.88 -7.77
C GLY A 249 -4.94 -2.61 -8.35
N GLN A 250 -5.69 -1.48 -8.38
CA GLN A 250 -5.14 -0.20 -8.84
C GLN A 250 -3.98 0.24 -7.94
N VAL A 251 -4.14 0.14 -6.63
CA VAL A 251 -3.09 0.60 -5.68
C VAL A 251 -1.91 -0.36 -5.60
N TRP A 252 -2.09 -1.65 -5.87
CA TRP A 252 -0.97 -2.59 -6.07
C TRP A 252 -0.12 -2.17 -7.27
N GLY A 253 -0.77 -1.81 -8.38
CA GLY A 253 -0.09 -1.26 -9.55
C GLY A 253 0.68 0.02 -9.21
N LEU A 254 0.04 0.97 -8.51
CA LEU A 254 0.68 2.21 -8.08
C LEU A 254 1.94 1.97 -7.26
N TYR A 255 1.83 1.13 -6.21
CA TYR A 255 2.96 0.81 -5.34
C TYR A 255 4.08 0.10 -6.12
N GLY A 256 3.71 -0.95 -6.87
CA GLY A 256 4.68 -1.75 -7.62
C GLY A 256 5.49 -0.93 -8.64
N TYR A 257 4.84 -0.04 -9.41
CA TYR A 257 5.58 0.83 -10.35
C TYR A 257 6.37 1.94 -9.66
N THR A 258 5.98 2.38 -8.47
CA THR A 258 6.80 3.26 -7.63
C THR A 258 8.09 2.55 -7.21
N VAL A 259 8.01 1.29 -6.78
CA VAL A 259 9.18 0.44 -6.48
C VAL A 259 10.06 0.23 -7.72
N MET A 260 9.45 -0.05 -8.88
CA MET A 260 10.18 -0.19 -10.14
C MET A 260 11.04 1.04 -10.42
N TYR A 261 10.47 2.25 -10.28
CA TYR A 261 11.23 3.49 -10.46
C TYR A 261 12.29 3.69 -9.39
N ARG A 262 11.97 3.40 -8.13
CA ARG A 262 12.95 3.49 -7.03
C ARG A 262 14.25 2.76 -7.34
N VAL A 263 14.13 1.54 -7.88
CA VAL A 263 15.27 0.67 -8.13
C VAL A 263 15.95 0.95 -9.47
N THR A 264 15.17 1.08 -10.54
CA THR A 264 15.74 1.15 -11.90
C THR A 264 16.09 2.56 -12.35
N LYS A 265 15.47 3.58 -11.80
CA LYS A 265 15.50 4.99 -12.25
C LYS A 265 15.04 5.18 -13.69
N ASP A 266 14.42 4.16 -14.31
CA ASP A 266 13.87 4.27 -15.65
C ASP A 266 12.56 5.08 -15.63
N LYS A 267 12.57 6.20 -16.32
CA LYS A 267 11.48 7.18 -16.36
C LYS A 267 10.13 6.59 -16.76
N LYS A 268 10.11 5.55 -17.59
CA LYS A 268 8.85 4.90 -18.01
C LYS A 268 8.04 4.36 -16.82
N TYR A 269 8.71 3.88 -15.77
CA TYR A 269 8.03 3.40 -14.55
C TYR A 269 7.50 4.54 -13.68
N LEU A 270 8.20 5.68 -13.66
CA LEU A 270 7.69 6.90 -13.01
C LEU A 270 6.46 7.42 -13.77
N ASP A 271 6.52 7.44 -15.10
CA ASP A 271 5.39 7.85 -15.94
C ASP A 271 4.17 6.93 -15.74
N GLN A 272 4.40 5.61 -15.64
CA GLN A 272 3.35 4.64 -15.34
C GLN A 272 2.74 4.86 -13.94
N ALA A 273 3.57 5.01 -12.90
CA ALA A 273 3.10 5.30 -11.54
C ALA A 273 2.29 6.60 -11.48
N ASN A 274 2.77 7.66 -12.14
CA ASN A 274 2.06 8.94 -12.24
C ASN A 274 0.74 8.82 -13.01
N GLY A 275 0.69 7.98 -14.05
CA GLY A 275 -0.53 7.67 -14.79
C GLY A 275 -1.58 7.02 -13.90
N ILE A 276 -1.18 5.99 -13.14
CA ILE A 276 -2.07 5.29 -12.19
C ILE A 276 -2.52 6.24 -11.06
N ALA A 277 -1.60 7.03 -10.50
CA ALA A 277 -1.95 8.03 -9.49
C ALA A 277 -2.97 9.05 -10.03
N ARG A 278 -2.81 9.52 -11.27
CA ARG A 278 -3.75 10.43 -11.92
C ARG A 278 -5.13 9.80 -12.10
N PHE A 279 -5.20 8.53 -12.54
CA PHE A 279 -6.46 7.79 -12.62
C PHE A 279 -7.16 7.76 -11.26
N LEU A 280 -6.46 7.30 -10.22
CA LEU A 280 -7.00 7.18 -8.86
C LEU A 280 -7.51 8.53 -8.33
N LEU A 281 -6.66 9.56 -8.35
CA LEU A 281 -6.93 10.84 -7.69
C LEU A 281 -7.95 11.72 -8.41
N ASN A 282 -8.16 11.51 -9.71
CA ASN A 282 -9.13 12.25 -10.51
C ASN A 282 -10.41 11.43 -10.77
N HIS A 283 -10.48 10.18 -10.29
CA HIS A 283 -11.67 9.37 -10.51
C HIS A 283 -12.89 9.99 -9.79
N PRO A 284 -14.05 10.18 -10.48
CA PRO A 284 -15.22 10.83 -9.91
C PRO A 284 -15.77 10.10 -8.68
N ASN A 285 -15.56 8.79 -8.60
CA ASN A 285 -15.99 7.96 -7.49
C ASN A 285 -14.96 7.85 -6.35
N LEU A 286 -13.86 8.61 -6.36
CA LEU A 286 -12.98 8.68 -5.21
C LEU A 286 -13.58 9.65 -4.18
N PRO A 287 -13.98 9.19 -2.99
CA PRO A 287 -14.63 10.04 -2.00
C PRO A 287 -13.70 11.13 -1.43
N ALA A 288 -14.30 12.10 -0.74
CA ALA A 288 -13.57 13.24 -0.18
C ALA A 288 -12.50 12.83 0.85
N ASP A 289 -12.80 11.80 1.66
CA ASP A 289 -11.88 11.20 2.65
C ASP A 289 -10.74 10.38 2.04
N LYS A 290 -10.75 10.20 0.71
CA LYS A 290 -9.75 9.48 -0.09
C LYS A 290 -9.65 7.98 0.23
N ILE A 291 -10.61 7.40 0.94
CA ILE A 291 -10.73 5.96 1.08
C ILE A 291 -11.60 5.44 -0.07
N PRO A 292 -11.07 4.62 -0.98
CA PRO A 292 -11.83 4.19 -2.14
C PRO A 292 -12.96 3.22 -1.78
N TYR A 293 -13.97 3.13 -2.63
CA TYR A 293 -14.86 1.98 -2.65
C TYR A 293 -14.08 0.73 -3.05
N TRP A 294 -14.60 -0.45 -2.72
CA TRP A 294 -13.92 -1.72 -3.03
C TRP A 294 -13.67 -1.92 -4.53
N ASP A 295 -14.51 -1.31 -5.37
CA ASP A 295 -14.33 -1.20 -6.82
C ASP A 295 -14.84 0.18 -7.27
N PHE A 296 -14.12 0.84 -8.16
CA PHE A 296 -14.49 2.18 -8.66
C PHE A 296 -15.74 2.17 -9.53
N ASN A 297 -16.16 1.00 -10.01
CA ASN A 297 -17.35 0.80 -10.84
C ASN A 297 -18.47 0.04 -10.13
N ALA A 298 -18.41 -0.10 -8.80
CA ALA A 298 -19.48 -0.71 -8.03
C ALA A 298 -20.81 0.04 -8.28
N THR A 299 -21.89 -0.71 -8.54
CA THR A 299 -23.17 -0.14 -9.00
C THR A 299 -23.97 0.53 -7.90
N ASP A 300 -23.65 0.26 -6.65
CA ASP A 300 -24.32 0.79 -5.46
C ASP A 300 -23.61 2.03 -4.85
N ILE A 301 -22.65 2.63 -5.56
CA ILE A 301 -22.07 3.92 -5.15
C ILE A 301 -23.17 4.99 -5.14
N PRO A 302 -23.31 5.82 -4.09
CA PRO A 302 -22.35 6.05 -2.99
C PRO A 302 -22.49 5.14 -1.76
N ASN A 303 -23.34 4.13 -1.79
CA ASN A 303 -23.59 3.22 -0.66
C ASN A 303 -22.69 1.96 -0.66
N ALA A 304 -21.85 1.80 -1.68
CA ALA A 304 -20.89 0.70 -1.77
C ALA A 304 -19.91 0.68 -0.59
N LEU A 305 -19.48 -0.53 -0.22
CA LEU A 305 -18.48 -0.69 0.84
C LEU A 305 -17.15 -0.05 0.46
N ARG A 306 -16.49 0.50 1.47
CA ARG A 306 -15.14 1.04 1.34
C ARG A 306 -14.10 -0.06 1.49
N ASP A 307 -12.95 0.10 0.87
CA ASP A 307 -11.79 -0.73 1.13
C ASP A 307 -10.68 0.11 1.78
N ALA A 308 -10.68 0.13 3.11
CA ALA A 308 -9.67 0.84 3.88
C ALA A 308 -8.25 0.31 3.63
N SER A 309 -8.11 -0.98 3.25
CA SER A 309 -6.81 -1.55 2.88
C SER A 309 -6.24 -0.91 1.62
N ALA A 310 -7.08 -0.65 0.62
CA ALA A 310 -6.65 0.08 -0.58
C ALA A 310 -6.25 1.52 -0.26
N GLY A 311 -6.93 2.18 0.69
CA GLY A 311 -6.52 3.49 1.22
C GLY A 311 -5.13 3.45 1.85
N ALA A 312 -4.88 2.48 2.73
CA ALA A 312 -3.58 2.32 3.40
C ALA A 312 -2.43 2.13 2.40
N ILE A 313 -2.59 1.22 1.44
CA ILE A 313 -1.61 0.96 0.38
C ILE A 313 -1.38 2.21 -0.48
N MET A 314 -2.48 2.90 -0.87
CA MET A 314 -2.40 4.13 -1.66
C MET A 314 -1.62 5.23 -0.95
N SER A 315 -1.86 5.42 0.36
CA SER A 315 -1.15 6.45 1.13
C SER A 315 0.35 6.16 1.19
N SER A 316 0.75 4.90 1.44
CA SER A 316 2.15 4.51 1.48
C SER A 316 2.84 4.70 0.13
N ALA A 317 2.19 4.30 -0.97
CA ALA A 317 2.70 4.47 -2.32
C ALA A 317 2.86 5.96 -2.71
N LEU A 318 1.85 6.80 -2.40
CA LEU A 318 1.88 8.23 -2.72
C LEU A 318 2.95 8.99 -1.94
N LEU A 319 3.20 8.63 -0.67
CA LEU A 319 4.28 9.23 0.12
C LEU A 319 5.63 8.97 -0.53
N GLU A 320 5.90 7.73 -0.95
CA GLU A 320 7.13 7.43 -1.67
C GLU A 320 7.18 8.12 -3.03
N LEU A 321 6.13 8.01 -3.84
CA LEU A 321 6.08 8.63 -5.17
C LEU A 321 6.28 10.15 -5.10
N SER A 322 5.83 10.81 -4.03
CA SER A 322 6.02 12.25 -3.80
C SER A 322 7.48 12.68 -3.78
N THR A 323 8.40 11.76 -3.49
CA THR A 323 9.84 12.05 -3.44
C THR A 323 10.51 12.07 -4.82
N TYR A 324 9.80 11.66 -5.87
CA TYR A 324 10.34 11.46 -7.22
C TYR A 324 9.79 12.44 -8.27
N VAL A 325 8.91 13.33 -7.87
CA VAL A 325 8.20 14.26 -8.77
C VAL A 325 8.52 15.72 -8.47
N ASP A 326 8.08 16.63 -9.35
CA ASP A 326 8.21 18.07 -9.13
C ASP A 326 7.41 18.56 -7.90
N LYS A 327 7.66 19.82 -7.51
CA LYS A 327 7.08 20.41 -6.29
C LYS A 327 5.55 20.36 -6.28
N SER A 328 4.89 20.65 -7.40
CA SER A 328 3.42 20.69 -7.47
C SER A 328 2.82 19.30 -7.27
N MET A 329 3.36 18.30 -7.96
CA MET A 329 2.93 16.91 -7.83
C MET A 329 3.29 16.34 -6.45
N LYS A 330 4.46 16.70 -5.89
CA LYS A 330 4.87 16.34 -4.53
C LYS A 330 3.84 16.80 -3.51
N GLU A 331 3.44 18.07 -3.55
CA GLU A 331 2.43 18.61 -2.63
C GLU A 331 1.08 17.89 -2.79
N LYS A 332 0.64 17.64 -4.03
CA LYS A 332 -0.60 16.91 -4.31
C LYS A 332 -0.58 15.50 -3.73
N TYR A 333 0.48 14.73 -3.96
CA TYR A 333 0.59 13.35 -3.49
C TYR A 333 0.72 13.28 -1.97
N PHE A 334 1.58 14.13 -1.39
CA PHE A 334 1.76 14.19 0.05
C PHE A 334 0.46 14.57 0.78
N ASN A 335 -0.24 15.63 0.34
CA ASN A 335 -1.48 16.09 0.96
C ASN A 335 -2.61 15.05 0.81
N THR A 336 -2.66 14.34 -0.32
CA THR A 336 -3.61 13.23 -0.48
C THR A 336 -3.31 12.09 0.48
N ALA A 337 -2.06 11.67 0.59
CA ALA A 337 -1.64 10.63 1.54
C ALA A 337 -1.90 11.05 3.00
N GLU A 338 -1.64 12.31 3.36
CA GLU A 338 -1.98 12.85 4.68
C GLU A 338 -3.50 12.82 4.94
N THR A 339 -4.33 13.14 3.93
CA THR A 339 -5.80 13.04 4.03
C THR A 339 -6.22 11.60 4.31
N ILE A 340 -5.68 10.64 3.56
CA ILE A 340 -5.95 9.20 3.78
C ILE A 340 -5.55 8.77 5.19
N LEU A 341 -4.35 9.13 5.62
CA LEU A 341 -3.87 8.79 6.97
C LEU A 341 -4.74 9.40 8.06
N LYS A 342 -5.20 10.65 7.91
CA LYS A 342 -6.15 11.28 8.85
C LYS A 342 -7.47 10.52 8.90
N SER A 343 -7.99 10.08 7.75
CA SER A 343 -9.21 9.28 7.67
C SER A 343 -9.03 7.93 8.36
N LEU A 344 -7.92 7.23 8.10
CA LEU A 344 -7.60 5.94 8.71
C LEU A 344 -7.29 6.04 10.22
N SER A 345 -6.85 7.20 10.70
CA SER A 345 -6.58 7.46 12.12
C SER A 345 -7.83 7.89 12.91
N ALA A 346 -9.01 7.87 12.31
CA ALA A 346 -10.27 8.31 12.91
C ALA A 346 -11.40 7.31 12.64
N THR A 347 -12.50 7.44 13.39
CA THR A 347 -13.76 6.76 13.11
C THR A 347 -14.27 7.20 11.72
N PRO A 348 -14.82 6.29 10.88
CA PRO A 348 -15.13 4.89 11.24
C PRO A 348 -13.98 3.90 11.01
N TYR A 349 -12.84 4.28 10.42
CA TYR A 349 -11.83 3.34 9.94
C TYR A 349 -10.87 2.84 11.03
N LYS A 350 -10.61 3.64 12.07
CA LYS A 350 -9.78 3.22 13.20
C LYS A 350 -10.62 2.46 14.21
N ALA A 351 -10.16 1.29 14.60
CA ALA A 351 -10.81 0.49 15.63
C ALA A 351 -10.73 1.15 17.02
N PRO A 352 -11.77 1.03 17.86
CA PRO A 352 -11.67 1.42 19.26
C PRO A 352 -10.58 0.61 19.98
N ALA A 353 -9.97 1.23 21.00
CA ALA A 353 -8.90 0.61 21.77
C ALA A 353 -9.35 -0.71 22.43
N GLY A 354 -8.61 -1.78 22.19
CA GLY A 354 -8.87 -3.10 22.75
C GLY A 354 -9.93 -3.93 22.01
N GLU A 355 -10.57 -3.37 21.00
CA GLU A 355 -11.61 -4.03 20.20
C GLU A 355 -11.05 -4.60 18.90
N ASN A 356 -11.95 -5.06 18.01
CA ASN A 356 -11.65 -5.51 16.64
C ASN A 356 -10.63 -6.65 16.57
N GLY A 357 -10.56 -7.51 17.59
CA GLY A 357 -9.59 -8.61 17.69
C GLY A 357 -8.13 -8.15 17.79
N GLY A 358 -7.89 -6.86 18.01
CA GLY A 358 -6.56 -6.26 18.05
C GLY A 358 -6.05 -5.72 16.70
N PHE A 359 -6.86 -5.77 15.63
CA PHE A 359 -6.56 -5.09 14.37
C PHE A 359 -6.78 -3.58 14.49
N ILE A 360 -5.94 -2.80 13.81
CA ILE A 360 -5.97 -1.33 13.86
C ILE A 360 -7.07 -0.76 12.96
N ILE A 361 -7.12 -1.26 11.72
CA ILE A 361 -8.00 -0.76 10.66
C ILE A 361 -9.20 -1.68 10.47
N GLN A 362 -10.38 -1.10 10.30
CA GLN A 362 -11.63 -1.79 9.96
C GLN A 362 -12.17 -1.33 8.60
N HIS A 363 -13.27 -1.92 8.15
CA HIS A 363 -13.93 -1.62 6.89
C HIS A 363 -13.06 -1.87 5.65
N CYS A 364 -12.45 -3.07 5.61
CA CYS A 364 -11.74 -3.56 4.43
C CYS A 364 -12.58 -4.60 3.67
N VAL A 365 -12.28 -4.77 2.39
CA VAL A 365 -12.95 -5.77 1.53
C VAL A 365 -11.89 -6.68 0.91
N GLY A 366 -11.79 -7.91 1.39
CA GLY A 366 -10.87 -8.93 0.86
C GLY A 366 -11.33 -9.46 -0.50
N HIS A 367 -12.52 -10.07 -0.55
CA HIS A 367 -13.03 -10.71 -1.78
C HIS A 367 -14.56 -10.62 -1.87
N MET A 368 -15.06 -9.54 -2.47
CA MET A 368 -16.49 -9.29 -2.60
C MET A 368 -17.25 -10.39 -3.39
N PRO A 369 -16.79 -10.82 -4.58
CA PRO A 369 -17.53 -11.83 -5.35
C PRO A 369 -17.70 -13.17 -4.62
N GLN A 370 -16.74 -13.57 -3.79
CA GLN A 370 -16.83 -14.78 -2.97
C GLN A 370 -17.46 -14.55 -1.59
N LYS A 371 -17.86 -13.32 -1.28
CA LYS A 371 -18.39 -12.93 0.04
C LYS A 371 -17.46 -13.32 1.19
N SER A 372 -16.16 -13.28 0.94
CA SER A 372 -15.10 -13.63 1.89
C SER A 372 -14.37 -12.36 2.34
N GLU A 373 -14.21 -12.18 3.64
CA GLU A 373 -13.53 -11.01 4.21
C GLU A 373 -14.15 -9.68 3.75
N VAL A 374 -15.47 -9.57 3.89
CA VAL A 374 -16.24 -8.41 3.48
C VAL A 374 -16.59 -7.56 4.70
N ASP A 375 -16.20 -6.30 4.67
CA ASP A 375 -16.37 -5.32 5.74
C ASP A 375 -15.78 -5.79 7.09
N VAL A 376 -14.51 -6.19 7.04
CA VAL A 376 -13.74 -6.72 8.18
C VAL A 376 -12.33 -6.10 8.20
N PRO A 377 -11.63 -6.16 9.33
CA PRO A 377 -10.19 -5.82 9.37
C PRO A 377 -9.36 -6.84 8.59
N LEU A 378 -8.25 -6.37 8.02
CA LEU A 378 -7.32 -7.23 7.28
C LEU A 378 -5.88 -6.92 7.67
N THR A 379 -5.07 -7.96 7.89
CA THR A 379 -3.70 -7.83 8.38
C THR A 379 -2.81 -6.94 7.51
N TYR A 380 -3.01 -6.94 6.19
CA TYR A 380 -2.25 -6.08 5.28
C TYR A 380 -2.71 -4.61 5.30
N ALA A 381 -3.96 -4.33 5.72
CA ALA A 381 -4.40 -2.94 5.94
C ALA A 381 -3.58 -2.30 7.07
N ASP A 382 -3.39 -3.02 8.16
CA ASP A 382 -2.58 -2.58 9.29
C ASP A 382 -1.11 -2.37 8.89
N TYR A 383 -0.55 -3.33 8.15
CA TYR A 383 0.83 -3.26 7.69
C TYR A 383 1.09 -1.98 6.87
N TYR A 384 0.29 -1.73 5.84
CA TYR A 384 0.48 -0.55 5.00
C TYR A 384 0.10 0.76 5.69
N PHE A 385 -0.84 0.74 6.64
CA PHE A 385 -1.12 1.91 7.48
C PHE A 385 0.09 2.29 8.34
N VAL A 386 0.70 1.32 9.03
CA VAL A 386 1.87 1.56 9.88
C VAL A 386 3.10 1.95 9.03
N GLU A 387 3.30 1.32 7.87
CA GLU A 387 4.34 1.73 6.91
C GLU A 387 4.12 3.17 6.43
N ALA A 388 2.89 3.54 6.09
CA ALA A 388 2.57 4.89 5.64
C ALA A 388 2.78 5.93 6.75
N LEU A 389 2.43 5.63 7.99
CA LEU A 389 2.73 6.49 9.15
C LEU A 389 4.25 6.70 9.30
N LYS A 390 5.05 5.63 9.15
CA LYS A 390 6.50 5.72 9.20
C LYS A 390 7.03 6.62 8.09
N ARG A 391 6.64 6.39 6.83
CA ARG A 391 7.03 7.23 5.68
C ARG A 391 6.61 8.69 5.86
N TYR A 392 5.39 8.92 6.36
CA TYR A 392 4.91 10.27 6.66
C TYR A 392 5.78 10.97 7.71
N ASN A 393 6.11 10.27 8.79
CA ASN A 393 6.96 10.79 9.86
C ASN A 393 8.36 11.16 9.33
N GLU A 394 8.99 10.27 8.57
CA GLU A 394 10.31 10.49 7.98
C GLU A 394 10.34 11.70 7.03
N LEU A 395 9.33 11.84 6.16
CA LEU A 395 9.22 12.96 5.25
C LEU A 395 8.97 14.30 5.95
N ARG A 396 8.30 14.27 7.11
CA ARG A 396 8.00 15.47 7.91
C ARG A 396 9.18 15.92 8.77
N THR A 397 9.91 14.98 9.35
CA THR A 397 11.04 15.27 10.26
C THR A 397 12.37 15.44 9.53
N GLY A 398 12.45 15.05 8.25
CA GLY A 398 13.70 15.00 7.50
C GLY A 398 14.63 13.87 7.93
N ASN A 399 14.21 13.01 8.83
CA ASN A 399 14.95 11.82 9.25
C ASN A 399 14.72 10.69 8.23
N LYS A 400 15.80 10.25 7.59
CA LYS A 400 15.80 9.05 6.72
C LYS A 400 16.45 7.89 7.44
#